data_feeaee51aa4f94ba598867e499853fe3
#
_entry.id   feeaee51aa4f94ba598867e499853fe3
#
_cell.length_a   1.000
_cell.length_b   1.000
_cell.length_c   1.000
_cell.angle_alpha   90.00
_cell.angle_beta   90.00
_cell.angle_gamma   90.00
#
_symmetry.space_group_name_H-M   'P 1'
#
loop_
_entity.id
_entity.type
_entity.pdbx_description
1 polymer ?
#
loop_
_entity_poly.entity_id
_entity_poly.type
_entity_poly.pdbx_seq_one_letter_code
_entity_poly.pdbx_strand_id
1 'polypeptide(L)'
;MSKLTREDKIEIYERRKKGETISSLANSFYVSKSTIEYLIALIKKHGYDILRNGKNRYYSKEFKLQTINRVLVNFESVRQVAIDIGLASDGIQHNWLSKFKENGYNVVEKKKGRKSKSMTKPKKSDKILLEKDKIKQLEDEIIYLKAENEYLKKLRALVQERELKEKKK
;
A
#
# COMPACT_ATOMS: atom_id res chain seq x y z
N MET A 1 21.90 -10.06 -10.64
CA MET A 1 21.98 -8.95 -9.67
C MET A 1 22.44 -9.48 -8.33
N SER A 2 23.58 -9.03 -7.84
CA SER A 2 24.11 -9.44 -6.53
C SER A 2 23.17 -8.90 -5.45
N LYS A 3 22.68 -9.77 -4.58
CA LYS A 3 21.91 -9.34 -3.41
C LYS A 3 22.90 -8.83 -2.37
N LEU A 4 22.75 -7.56 -1.97
CA LEU A 4 23.52 -7.00 -0.86
C LEU A 4 23.31 -7.85 0.40
N THR A 5 24.40 -8.28 1.02
CA THR A 5 24.39 -8.93 2.33
C THR A 5 24.02 -7.93 3.43
N ARG A 6 23.89 -8.38 4.67
CA ARG A 6 23.67 -7.47 5.80
C ARG A 6 24.90 -6.62 6.06
N GLU A 7 26.07 -7.22 5.94
CA GLU A 7 27.39 -6.61 6.10
C GLU A 7 27.60 -5.51 5.07
N ASP A 8 27.32 -5.79 3.78
CA ASP A 8 27.42 -4.80 2.69
C ASP A 8 26.56 -3.56 2.98
N LYS A 9 25.34 -3.77 3.52
CA LYS A 9 24.42 -2.66 3.85
C LYS A 9 24.94 -1.79 4.99
N ILE A 10 25.58 -2.40 5.98
CA ILE A 10 26.21 -1.67 7.09
C ILE A 10 27.43 -0.90 6.54
N GLU A 11 28.27 -1.53 5.73
CA GLU A 11 29.43 -0.90 5.13
C GLU A 11 29.04 0.31 4.27
N ILE A 12 28.01 0.19 3.42
CA ILE A 12 27.48 1.29 2.62
C ILE A 12 27.10 2.48 3.51
N TYR A 13 26.42 2.23 4.61
CA TYR A 13 25.99 3.29 5.52
C TYR A 13 27.18 3.95 6.24
N GLU A 14 28.14 3.17 6.72
CA GLU A 14 29.33 3.69 7.39
C GLU A 14 30.23 4.49 6.42
N ARG A 15 30.42 4.00 5.18
CA ARG A 15 31.18 4.73 4.15
C ARG A 15 30.48 6.04 3.79
N ARG A 16 29.14 6.04 3.74
CA ARG A 16 28.35 7.28 3.54
C ARG A 16 28.54 8.26 4.69
N LYS A 17 28.57 7.81 5.95
CA LYS A 17 28.88 8.65 7.12
C LYS A 17 30.26 9.30 7.04
N LYS A 18 31.22 8.63 6.47
CA LYS A 18 32.58 9.15 6.21
C LYS A 18 32.65 10.14 5.05
N GLY A 19 31.53 10.47 4.39
CA GLY A 19 31.43 11.47 3.34
C GLY A 19 31.50 10.92 1.90
N GLU A 20 31.54 9.61 1.71
CA GLU A 20 31.56 9.02 0.36
C GLU A 20 30.26 9.33 -0.41
N THR A 21 30.38 9.58 -1.72
CA THR A 21 29.23 9.94 -2.54
C THR A 21 28.33 8.75 -2.85
N ILE A 22 27.01 8.99 -3.02
CA ILE A 22 26.05 7.96 -3.41
C ILE A 22 26.42 7.30 -4.74
N SER A 23 26.99 8.09 -5.67
CA SER A 23 27.42 7.58 -6.98
C SER A 23 28.57 6.60 -6.85
N SER A 24 29.58 6.90 -6.02
CA SER A 24 30.72 6.01 -5.75
C SER A 24 30.25 4.71 -5.10
N LEU A 25 29.39 4.78 -4.09
CA LEU A 25 28.82 3.62 -3.41
C LEU A 25 28.00 2.75 -4.38
N ALA A 26 27.16 3.37 -5.22
CA ALA A 26 26.37 2.66 -6.20
C ALA A 26 27.23 1.86 -7.19
N ASN A 27 28.33 2.46 -7.66
CA ASN A 27 29.29 1.81 -8.54
C ASN A 27 30.06 0.69 -7.83
N SER A 28 30.54 0.94 -6.60
CA SER A 28 31.32 -0.04 -5.82
C SER A 28 30.54 -1.32 -5.50
N PHE A 29 29.25 -1.18 -5.22
CA PHE A 29 28.37 -2.32 -4.87
C PHE A 29 27.50 -2.80 -6.04
N TYR A 30 27.64 -2.25 -7.24
CA TYR A 30 26.89 -2.61 -8.45
C TYR A 30 25.37 -2.54 -8.25
N VAL A 31 24.89 -1.50 -7.57
CA VAL A 31 23.46 -1.26 -7.32
C VAL A 31 23.04 0.14 -7.78
N SER A 32 21.74 0.36 -7.93
CA SER A 32 21.25 1.67 -8.32
C SER A 32 21.41 2.72 -7.21
N LYS A 33 21.61 3.98 -7.58
CA LYS A 33 21.65 5.12 -6.63
C LYS A 33 20.42 5.17 -5.75
N SER A 34 19.24 4.92 -6.32
CA SER A 34 17.96 4.88 -5.60
C SER A 34 17.93 3.81 -4.50
N THR A 35 18.56 2.66 -4.73
CA THR A 35 18.72 1.60 -3.71
C THR A 35 19.57 2.06 -2.55
N ILE A 36 20.71 2.74 -2.84
CA ILE A 36 21.60 3.28 -1.81
C ILE A 36 20.87 4.35 -0.98
N GLU A 37 20.18 5.29 -1.64
CA GLU A 37 19.42 6.34 -0.96
C GLU A 37 18.33 5.77 -0.05
N TYR A 38 17.59 4.78 -0.55
CA TYR A 38 16.56 4.10 0.23
C TYR A 38 17.16 3.43 1.47
N LEU A 39 18.25 2.70 1.29
CA LEU A 39 18.97 2.01 2.37
C LEU A 39 19.45 2.97 3.44
N ILE A 40 20.08 4.09 3.03
CA ILE A 40 20.56 5.13 3.95
C ILE A 40 19.41 5.73 4.75
N ALA A 41 18.31 6.08 4.09
CA ALA A 41 17.13 6.64 4.74
C ALA A 41 16.50 5.64 5.74
N LEU A 42 16.45 4.36 5.36
CA LEU A 42 15.92 3.29 6.19
C LEU A 42 16.76 3.10 7.47
N ILE A 43 18.09 3.00 7.34
CA ILE A 43 19.01 2.82 8.48
C ILE A 43 19.01 4.07 9.35
N LYS A 44 19.00 5.27 8.75
CA LYS A 44 18.92 6.54 9.49
C LYS A 44 17.70 6.62 10.39
N LYS A 45 16.55 6.08 9.95
CA LYS A 45 15.30 6.12 10.68
C LYS A 45 15.16 5.03 11.73
N HIS A 46 15.56 3.80 11.40
CA HIS A 46 15.28 2.61 12.21
C HIS A 46 16.52 1.96 12.83
N GLY A 47 17.72 2.45 12.52
CA GLY A 47 18.96 1.81 12.95
C GLY A 47 19.28 0.53 12.18
N TYR A 48 20.32 -0.17 12.62
CA TYR A 48 20.79 -1.41 11.97
C TYR A 48 19.88 -2.61 12.21
N ASP A 49 19.04 -2.58 13.23
CA ASP A 49 18.13 -3.69 13.58
C ASP A 49 17.07 -3.95 12.53
N ILE A 50 16.79 -2.93 11.69
CA ILE A 50 15.88 -3.08 10.55
C ILE A 50 16.42 -4.02 9.47
N LEU A 51 17.76 -4.20 9.41
CA LEU A 51 18.40 -5.05 8.43
C LEU A 51 18.13 -6.53 8.73
N ARG A 52 17.68 -7.26 7.71
CA ARG A 52 17.24 -8.65 7.87
C ARG A 52 18.40 -9.62 8.09
N ASN A 53 18.19 -10.58 8.98
CA ASN A 53 19.02 -11.78 9.16
C ASN A 53 18.41 -12.98 8.39
N GLY A 54 18.26 -12.86 7.08
CA GLY A 54 17.87 -13.97 6.18
C GLY A 54 16.37 -14.33 6.14
N LYS A 55 15.58 -14.14 7.20
CA LYS A 55 14.16 -14.52 7.23
C LYS A 55 13.24 -13.45 6.63
N ASN A 56 12.21 -13.88 5.87
CA ASN A 56 11.17 -12.98 5.37
C ASN A 56 10.22 -12.56 6.50
N ARG A 57 9.89 -11.27 6.57
CA ARG A 57 8.86 -10.76 7.49
C ARG A 57 7.47 -11.11 6.95
N TYR A 58 6.58 -11.49 7.85
CA TYR A 58 5.15 -11.60 7.57
C TYR A 58 4.48 -10.27 7.89
N TYR A 59 3.54 -9.87 7.04
CA TYR A 59 2.75 -8.66 7.22
C TYR A 59 1.27 -9.05 7.18
N SER A 60 0.52 -8.71 8.24
CA SER A 60 -0.91 -9.02 8.35
C SER A 60 -1.74 -8.25 7.30
N LYS A 61 -2.99 -8.68 7.13
CA LYS A 61 -3.94 -8.02 6.22
C LYS A 61 -4.21 -6.59 6.66
N GLU A 62 -4.44 -6.39 7.96
CA GLU A 62 -4.73 -5.10 8.59
C GLU A 62 -3.57 -4.13 8.38
N PHE A 63 -2.33 -4.60 8.60
CA PHE A 63 -1.13 -3.81 8.39
C PHE A 63 -1.00 -3.34 6.92
N LYS A 64 -1.24 -4.25 5.96
CA LYS A 64 -1.23 -3.90 4.53
C LYS A 64 -2.30 -2.86 4.19
N LEU A 65 -3.53 -3.04 4.70
CA LEU A 65 -4.61 -2.07 4.49
C LEU A 65 -4.28 -0.70 5.06
N GLN A 66 -3.76 -0.65 6.29
CA GLN A 66 -3.36 0.61 6.92
C GLN A 66 -2.32 1.36 6.09
N THR A 67 -1.31 0.64 5.58
CA THR A 67 -0.25 1.26 4.77
C THR A 67 -0.72 1.67 3.38
N ILE A 68 -1.65 0.91 2.78
CA ILE A 68 -2.30 1.26 1.51
C ILE A 68 -3.16 2.52 1.69
N ASN A 69 -3.92 2.62 2.78
CA ASN A 69 -4.75 3.80 3.07
C ASN A 69 -3.91 5.06 3.27
N ARG A 70 -2.72 4.98 3.88
CA ARG A 70 -1.80 6.12 3.96
C ARG A 70 -1.46 6.69 2.58
N VAL A 71 -1.26 5.81 1.59
CA VAL A 71 -0.94 6.25 0.22
C VAL A 71 -2.17 6.74 -0.54
N LEU A 72 -3.31 6.04 -0.44
CA LEU A 72 -4.51 6.33 -1.25
C LEU A 72 -5.40 7.42 -0.66
N VAL A 73 -5.50 7.49 0.66
CA VAL A 73 -6.38 8.43 1.37
C VAL A 73 -5.61 9.66 1.84
N ASN A 74 -4.44 9.46 2.45
CA ASN A 74 -3.63 10.57 2.96
C ASN A 74 -2.68 11.15 1.88
N PHE A 75 -2.64 10.56 0.69
CA PHE A 75 -1.76 10.98 -0.43
C PHE A 75 -0.27 11.02 -0.07
N GLU A 76 0.16 10.17 0.88
CA GLU A 76 1.57 10.08 1.25
C GLU A 76 2.39 9.37 0.14
N SER A 77 3.65 9.75 0.00
CA SER A 77 4.56 9.11 -0.95
C SER A 77 4.77 7.63 -0.61
N VAL A 78 4.65 6.74 -1.60
CA VAL A 78 4.89 5.30 -1.44
C VAL A 78 6.25 5.01 -0.80
N ARG A 79 7.30 5.71 -1.26
CA ARG A 79 8.66 5.58 -0.73
C ARG A 79 8.73 6.03 0.73
N GLN A 80 8.10 7.16 1.08
CA GLN A 80 8.08 7.66 2.45
C GLN A 80 7.37 6.71 3.40
N VAL A 81 6.18 6.23 3.03
CA VAL A 81 5.43 5.23 3.80
C VAL A 81 6.27 3.96 3.98
N ALA A 82 6.92 3.46 2.93
CA ALA A 82 7.75 2.26 3.00
C ALA A 82 8.95 2.42 3.95
N ILE A 83 9.59 3.59 3.97
CA ILE A 83 10.67 3.91 4.92
C ILE A 83 10.11 4.01 6.33
N ASP A 84 8.97 4.69 6.52
CA ASP A 84 8.35 4.90 7.83
C ASP A 84 8.02 3.61 8.56
N ILE A 85 7.49 2.64 7.84
CA ILE A 85 7.11 1.34 8.39
C ILE A 85 8.24 0.29 8.34
N GLY A 86 9.41 0.67 7.85
CA GLY A 86 10.59 -0.19 7.83
C GLY A 86 10.51 -1.34 6.82
N LEU A 87 9.93 -1.14 5.64
CA LEU A 87 9.99 -2.14 4.57
C LEU A 87 11.41 -2.27 4.02
N ALA A 88 11.78 -3.46 3.58
CA ALA A 88 13.11 -3.70 3.01
C ALA A 88 13.30 -3.02 1.65
N SER A 89 12.21 -2.65 0.97
CA SER A 89 12.20 -1.93 -0.30
C SER A 89 10.79 -1.35 -0.53
N ASP A 90 10.71 -0.23 -1.21
CA ASP A 90 9.46 0.42 -1.64
C ASP A 90 8.68 -0.45 -2.66
N GLY A 91 9.36 -1.30 -3.42
CA GLY A 91 8.73 -2.28 -4.31
C GLY A 91 7.73 -3.20 -3.61
N ILE A 92 7.88 -3.45 -2.31
CA ILE A 92 6.91 -4.23 -1.52
C ILE A 92 5.57 -3.49 -1.45
N GLN A 93 5.61 -2.19 -1.16
CA GLN A 93 4.41 -1.35 -1.10
C GLN A 93 3.75 -1.18 -2.48
N HIS A 94 4.55 -1.00 -3.54
CA HIS A 94 4.05 -1.00 -4.91
C HIS A 94 3.32 -2.29 -5.27
N ASN A 95 3.89 -3.46 -4.91
CA ASN A 95 3.24 -4.75 -5.12
C ASN A 95 1.92 -4.89 -4.35
N TRP A 96 1.83 -4.35 -3.13
CA TRP A 96 0.58 -4.36 -2.38
C TRP A 96 -0.48 -3.49 -3.03
N LEU A 97 -0.12 -2.29 -3.49
CA LEU A 97 -1.02 -1.37 -4.20
C LEU A 97 -1.53 -1.99 -5.52
N SER A 98 -0.65 -2.60 -6.32
CA SER A 98 -1.07 -3.27 -7.57
C SER A 98 -2.05 -4.40 -7.29
N LYS A 99 -1.72 -5.28 -6.33
CA LYS A 99 -2.60 -6.40 -5.96
C LYS A 99 -3.92 -5.93 -5.34
N PHE A 100 -3.91 -4.84 -4.59
CA PHE A 100 -5.13 -4.25 -4.03
C PHE A 100 -6.06 -3.78 -5.15
N LYS A 101 -5.53 -3.09 -6.16
CA LYS A 101 -6.30 -2.67 -7.35
C LYS A 101 -6.79 -3.87 -8.17
N GLU A 102 -5.92 -4.86 -8.44
CA GLU A 102 -6.27 -6.08 -9.18
C GLU A 102 -7.36 -6.92 -8.50
N ASN A 103 -7.43 -6.89 -7.17
CA ASN A 103 -8.42 -7.64 -6.38
C ASN A 103 -9.68 -6.81 -6.04
N GLY A 104 -9.97 -5.76 -6.79
CA GLY A 104 -11.15 -4.92 -6.57
C GLY A 104 -11.12 -4.19 -5.23
N TYR A 105 -9.99 -3.54 -4.94
CA TYR A 105 -9.78 -2.77 -3.71
C TYR A 105 -9.89 -3.60 -2.42
N ASN A 106 -9.45 -4.86 -2.48
CA ASN A 106 -9.42 -5.75 -1.33
C ASN A 106 -8.03 -6.42 -1.15
N VAL A 107 -7.64 -6.66 0.11
CA VAL A 107 -6.43 -7.42 0.43
C VAL A 107 -6.77 -8.89 0.57
N VAL A 108 -6.38 -9.68 -0.42
CA VAL A 108 -6.59 -11.13 -0.43
C VAL A 108 -5.34 -11.84 0.12
N GLU A 109 -5.50 -12.62 1.18
CA GLU A 109 -4.45 -13.49 1.69
C GLU A 109 -4.45 -14.82 0.92
N LYS A 110 -3.33 -15.11 0.25
CA LYS A 110 -3.13 -16.41 -0.38
C LYS A 110 -2.51 -17.38 0.62
N LYS A 111 -3.12 -18.55 0.83
CA LYS A 111 -2.52 -19.62 1.64
C LYS A 111 -1.15 -20.00 1.05
N LYS A 112 -0.14 -20.13 1.93
CA LYS A 112 1.17 -20.64 1.53
C LYS A 112 1.04 -22.11 1.16
N GLY A 113 1.52 -22.47 -0.02
CA GLY A 113 1.53 -23.88 -0.45
C GLY A 113 1.54 -24.02 -1.97
N ARG A 114 1.91 -25.20 -2.45
CA ARG A 114 1.79 -25.56 -3.86
C ARG A 114 0.30 -25.64 -4.20
N LYS A 115 -0.14 -24.99 -5.28
CA LYS A 115 -1.52 -25.15 -5.76
C LYS A 115 -1.82 -26.63 -5.95
N SER A 116 -2.89 -27.14 -5.33
CA SER A 116 -3.38 -28.48 -5.59
C SER A 116 -3.66 -28.62 -7.08
N LYS A 117 -3.22 -29.75 -7.68
CA LYS A 117 -3.48 -30.08 -9.09
C LYS A 117 -4.98 -30.26 -9.40
N SER A 118 -5.80 -30.36 -8.36
CA SER A 118 -7.23 -30.64 -8.44
C SER A 118 -8.15 -29.41 -8.56
N MET A 119 -7.61 -28.19 -8.54
CA MET A 119 -8.44 -27.03 -8.84
C MET A 119 -8.56 -26.86 -10.36
N THR A 120 -9.54 -27.51 -10.94
CA THR A 120 -10.09 -27.13 -12.25
C THR A 120 -10.38 -25.64 -12.23
N LYS A 121 -9.84 -24.90 -13.21
CA LYS A 121 -10.14 -23.48 -13.38
C LYS A 121 -11.67 -23.32 -13.40
N PRO A 122 -12.28 -22.39 -12.63
CA PRO A 122 -13.72 -22.17 -12.69
C PRO A 122 -14.09 -21.93 -14.15
N LYS A 123 -15.13 -22.59 -14.63
CA LYS A 123 -15.61 -22.45 -16.01
C LYS A 123 -15.90 -20.98 -16.24
N LYS A 124 -15.69 -20.47 -17.46
CA LYS A 124 -15.98 -19.07 -17.82
C LYS A 124 -17.37 -18.60 -17.40
N SER A 125 -18.35 -19.52 -17.42
CA SER A 125 -19.72 -19.29 -16.96
C SER A 125 -19.83 -18.87 -15.49
N ASP A 126 -19.07 -19.54 -14.59
CA ASP A 126 -19.16 -19.28 -13.14
C ASP A 126 -18.54 -17.93 -12.78
N LYS A 127 -17.54 -17.51 -13.56
CA LYS A 127 -16.91 -16.20 -13.39
C LYS A 127 -17.84 -15.07 -13.82
N ILE A 128 -18.60 -15.26 -14.90
CA ILE A 128 -19.57 -14.31 -15.42
C ILE A 128 -20.78 -14.16 -14.48
N LEU A 129 -21.22 -15.24 -13.84
CA LEU A 129 -22.28 -15.20 -12.84
C LEU A 129 -21.86 -14.40 -11.61
N LEU A 130 -20.67 -14.68 -11.05
CA LEU A 130 -20.11 -13.96 -9.90
C LEU A 130 -19.88 -12.45 -10.19
N GLU A 131 -19.50 -12.11 -11.42
CA GLU A 131 -19.34 -10.71 -11.83
C GLU A 131 -20.71 -10.01 -11.96
N LYS A 132 -21.74 -10.68 -12.47
CA LYS A 132 -23.10 -10.14 -12.55
C LYS A 132 -23.72 -9.88 -11.18
N ASP A 133 -23.57 -10.82 -10.24
CA ASP A 133 -24.06 -10.63 -8.87
C ASP A 133 -23.37 -9.45 -8.18
N LYS A 134 -22.09 -9.28 -8.44
CA LYS A 134 -21.31 -8.17 -7.89
C LYS A 134 -21.70 -6.82 -8.49
N ILE A 135 -21.98 -6.78 -9.80
CA ILE A 135 -22.48 -5.57 -10.48
C ILE A 135 -23.83 -5.17 -9.88
N LYS A 136 -24.75 -6.14 -9.70
CA LYS A 136 -26.06 -5.88 -9.10
C LYS A 136 -25.95 -5.32 -7.66
N GLN A 137 -25.06 -5.90 -6.84
CA GLN A 137 -24.83 -5.37 -5.48
C GLN A 137 -24.29 -3.94 -5.50
N LEU A 138 -23.39 -3.61 -6.42
CA LEU A 138 -22.85 -2.26 -6.56
C LEU A 138 -23.90 -1.27 -7.09
N GLU A 139 -24.78 -1.70 -7.99
CA GLU A 139 -25.90 -0.89 -8.48
C GLU A 139 -26.88 -0.58 -7.36
N ASP A 140 -27.23 -1.55 -6.52
CA ASP A 140 -28.08 -1.37 -5.35
C ASP A 140 -27.45 -0.41 -4.32
N GLU A 141 -26.15 -0.53 -4.08
CA GLU A 141 -25.41 0.38 -3.21
C GLU A 141 -25.37 1.82 -3.75
N ILE A 142 -25.17 1.98 -5.06
CA ILE A 142 -25.22 3.29 -5.70
C ILE A 142 -26.60 3.94 -5.57
N ILE A 143 -27.66 3.17 -5.72
CA ILE A 143 -29.06 3.67 -5.54
C ILE A 143 -29.26 4.13 -4.09
N TYR A 144 -28.83 3.33 -3.12
CA TYR A 144 -28.91 3.68 -1.71
C TYR A 144 -28.13 4.97 -1.38
N LEU A 145 -26.90 5.07 -1.81
CA LEU A 145 -26.05 6.25 -1.59
C LEU A 145 -26.58 7.51 -2.28
N LYS A 146 -27.22 7.38 -3.45
CA LYS A 146 -27.90 8.50 -4.11
C LYS A 146 -29.08 9.00 -3.29
N ALA A 147 -29.91 8.09 -2.78
CA ALA A 147 -31.06 8.43 -1.94
C ALA A 147 -30.61 9.12 -0.64
N GLU A 148 -29.54 8.60 0.00
CA GLU A 148 -28.96 9.21 1.20
C GLU A 148 -28.40 10.61 0.92
N ASN A 149 -27.70 10.79 -0.19
CA ASN A 149 -27.20 12.11 -0.60
C ASN A 149 -28.34 13.12 -0.85
N GLU A 150 -29.42 12.70 -1.49
CA GLU A 150 -30.60 13.55 -1.69
C GLU A 150 -31.28 13.92 -0.37
N TYR A 151 -31.39 12.95 0.54
CA TYR A 151 -31.93 13.21 1.89
C TYR A 151 -31.06 14.23 2.63
N LEU A 152 -29.72 14.06 2.63
CA LEU A 152 -28.80 14.98 3.27
C LEU A 152 -28.82 16.38 2.66
N LYS A 153 -28.99 16.50 1.34
CA LYS A 153 -29.16 17.80 0.67
C LYS A 153 -30.42 18.50 1.12
N LYS A 154 -31.58 17.78 1.19
CA LYS A 154 -32.82 18.33 1.68
C LYS A 154 -32.76 18.73 3.14
N LEU A 155 -32.11 17.91 3.97
CA LEU A 155 -31.89 18.23 5.38
C LEU A 155 -31.06 19.50 5.57
N ARG A 156 -29.97 19.65 4.82
CA ARG A 156 -29.15 20.87 4.84
C ARG A 156 -29.94 22.12 4.44
N ALA A 157 -30.75 22.01 3.39
CA ALA A 157 -31.60 23.11 2.94
C ALA A 157 -32.59 23.54 4.05
N LEU A 158 -33.21 22.57 4.72
CA LEU A 158 -34.15 22.85 5.85
C LEU A 158 -33.45 23.50 7.04
N VAL A 159 -32.19 23.06 7.36
CA VAL A 159 -31.42 23.66 8.43
C VAL A 159 -31.06 25.11 8.08
N GLN A 160 -30.60 25.35 6.85
CA GLN A 160 -30.31 26.72 6.38
C GLN A 160 -31.55 27.64 6.40
N GLU A 161 -32.72 27.12 6.00
CA GLU A 161 -33.94 27.89 6.10
C GLU A 161 -34.29 28.27 7.56
N ARG A 162 -34.08 27.36 8.51
CA ARG A 162 -34.31 27.62 9.93
C ARG A 162 -33.37 28.69 10.47
N GLU A 163 -32.08 28.57 10.17
CA GLU A 163 -31.08 29.55 10.56
C GLU A 163 -31.34 30.94 9.98
N LEU A 164 -31.80 31.01 8.72
CA LEU A 164 -32.19 32.28 8.10
C LEU A 164 -33.44 32.91 8.72
N LYS A 165 -34.40 32.09 9.17
CA LYS A 165 -35.59 32.56 9.89
C LYS A 165 -35.27 33.05 11.30
N GLU A 166 -34.32 32.40 11.99
CA GLU A 166 -33.85 32.83 13.32
C GLU A 166 -33.07 34.14 13.27
N LYS A 167 -32.27 34.35 12.23
CA LYS A 167 -31.53 35.61 12.02
C LYS A 167 -32.39 36.83 11.62
N LYS A 168 -33.64 36.61 11.24
CA LYS A 168 -34.58 37.66 10.85
C LYS A 168 -35.55 38.06 11.98
N LYS A 169 -35.50 37.42 13.12
CA LYS A 169 -36.14 37.80 14.35
C LYS A 169 -35.26 38.61 15.25
#